data_1c43ed93e32f5a969ffdf76368e1702f
#
_entry.id   1c43ed93e32f5a969ffdf76368e1702f
#
_cell.length_a   1.000
_cell.length_b   1.000
_cell.length_c   1.000
_cell.angle_alpha   90.00
_cell.angle_beta   90.00
_cell.angle_gamma   90.00
#
_symmetry.space_group_name_H-M   'P 1'
#
loop_
_entity.id
_entity.type
_entity.pdbx_description
1 polymer ?
#
loop_
_entity_poly.entity_id
_entity_poly.type
_entity_poly.pdbx_seq_one_letter_code
_entity_poly.pdbx_strand_id
1 'polypeptide(L)'
;RDWVADKVGSEYLVPLLAVWDKYDDVNLDILPNQFVLKTNHGSGDAVIIRNKKAITLAKKIELKRKLKFSLETDYSCRYCEMHYKDISPKIIAEEFIDSRGSDLVDYKFLCFDGVPYYCWVDMDRFTNHTRNVYDLKWNIQAWNQRSYGNFKGVVDKPKNFDIMIEIVKKLSRNF
;
A
#
# COMPACT_ATOMS: atom_id res chain seq x y z
N ARG A 1 5.74 2.82 11.13
CA ARG A 1 6.19 1.41 11.07
C ARG A 1 6.42 0.88 12.48
N ASP A 2 7.19 1.59 13.29
CA ASP A 2 7.53 1.17 14.66
C ASP A 2 6.27 0.99 15.52
N TRP A 3 5.32 1.91 15.42
CA TRP A 3 4.02 1.78 16.09
C TRP A 3 3.24 0.52 15.66
N VAL A 4 3.23 0.19 14.36
CA VAL A 4 2.58 -1.03 13.86
C VAL A 4 3.31 -2.28 14.36
N ALA A 5 4.66 -2.27 14.31
CA ALA A 5 5.46 -3.39 14.82
C ALA A 5 5.22 -3.64 16.31
N ASP A 6 5.11 -2.56 17.11
CA ASP A 6 4.80 -2.65 18.55
C ASP A 6 3.39 -3.22 18.82
N LYS A 7 2.40 -2.84 18.01
CA LYS A 7 1.00 -3.26 18.21
C LYS A 7 0.70 -4.68 17.75
N VAL A 8 1.27 -5.11 16.64
CA VAL A 8 0.88 -6.36 15.98
C VAL A 8 2.04 -7.27 15.59
N GLY A 9 3.28 -6.79 15.60
CA GLY A 9 4.47 -7.51 15.21
C GLY A 9 5.06 -7.01 13.89
N SER A 10 6.39 -7.09 13.79
CA SER A 10 7.14 -6.66 12.60
C SER A 10 6.91 -7.55 11.38
N GLU A 11 6.48 -8.80 11.60
CA GLU A 11 6.17 -9.78 10.56
C GLU A 11 4.98 -9.38 9.68
N TYR A 12 4.15 -8.43 10.15
CA TYR A 12 3.03 -7.85 9.39
C TYR A 12 3.40 -6.60 8.60
N LEU A 13 4.67 -6.21 8.63
CA LEU A 13 5.18 -5.10 7.84
C LEU A 13 5.93 -5.61 6.61
N VAL A 14 5.70 -4.98 5.46
CA VAL A 14 6.56 -5.21 4.30
C VAL A 14 8.00 -4.84 4.68
N PRO A 15 9.01 -5.71 4.46
CA PRO A 15 10.38 -5.41 4.80
C PRO A 15 10.87 -4.11 4.16
N LEU A 16 11.47 -3.24 4.98
CA LEU A 16 12.09 -2.01 4.54
C LEU A 16 13.54 -2.29 4.15
N LEU A 17 13.88 -2.06 2.89
CA LEU A 17 15.21 -2.35 2.35
C LEU A 17 16.17 -1.18 2.50
N ALA A 18 15.68 0.06 2.30
CA ALA A 18 16.47 1.27 2.42
C ALA A 18 15.59 2.52 2.56
N VAL A 19 16.21 3.59 3.06
CA VAL A 19 15.58 4.92 3.23
C VAL A 19 16.57 6.00 2.82
N TRP A 20 16.10 7.03 2.11
CA TRP A 20 16.90 8.17 1.69
C TRP A 20 16.12 9.49 1.83
N ASP A 21 16.82 10.55 2.17
CA ASP A 21 16.25 11.90 2.27
C ASP A 21 16.16 12.58 0.88
N LYS A 22 17.02 12.20 -0.05
CA LYS A 22 17.11 12.79 -1.39
C LYS A 22 17.20 11.73 -2.47
N TYR A 23 16.68 12.01 -3.66
CA TYR A 23 16.81 11.09 -4.78
C TYR A 23 18.27 10.85 -5.19
N ASP A 24 19.10 11.86 -5.09
CA ASP A 24 20.50 11.77 -5.56
C ASP A 24 21.34 10.84 -4.66
N ASP A 25 20.86 10.50 -3.47
CA ASP A 25 21.46 9.51 -2.55
C ASP A 25 20.97 8.07 -2.82
N VAL A 26 19.95 7.91 -3.67
CA VAL A 26 19.36 6.59 -3.95
C VAL A 26 20.37 5.69 -4.63
N ASN A 27 20.81 4.67 -3.91
CA ASN A 27 21.72 3.65 -4.40
C ASN A 27 20.95 2.36 -4.74
N LEU A 28 20.75 2.12 -6.03
CA LEU A 28 20.07 0.90 -6.50
C LEU A 28 20.92 -0.36 -6.37
N ASP A 29 22.24 -0.24 -6.24
CA ASP A 29 23.14 -1.40 -6.23
C ASP A 29 22.98 -2.24 -4.96
N ILE A 30 22.63 -1.62 -3.84
CA ILE A 30 22.36 -2.31 -2.56
C ILE A 30 21.03 -3.06 -2.54
N LEU A 31 20.12 -2.78 -3.49
CA LEU A 31 18.79 -3.37 -3.54
C LEU A 31 18.80 -4.72 -4.27
N PRO A 32 17.87 -5.64 -3.93
CA PRO A 32 17.69 -6.90 -4.64
C PRO A 32 17.26 -6.65 -6.09
N ASN A 33 17.03 -7.72 -6.86
CA ASN A 33 16.60 -7.60 -8.25
C ASN A 33 15.15 -7.05 -8.39
N GLN A 34 14.31 -7.30 -7.40
CA GLN A 34 12.91 -6.86 -7.34
C GLN A 34 12.68 -6.04 -6.07
N PHE A 35 12.06 -4.87 -6.22
CA PHE A 35 11.74 -3.99 -5.11
C PHE A 35 10.70 -2.95 -5.53
N VAL A 36 10.17 -2.21 -4.55
CA VAL A 36 9.29 -1.07 -4.78
C VAL A 36 9.93 0.19 -4.22
N LEU A 37 9.99 1.26 -5.03
CA LEU A 37 10.37 2.60 -4.59
C LEU A 37 9.12 3.48 -4.47
N LYS A 38 9.02 4.25 -3.39
CA LYS A 38 7.95 5.23 -3.18
C LYS A 38 8.38 6.28 -2.16
N THR A 39 7.60 7.36 -2.02
CA THR A 39 7.75 8.24 -0.86
C THR A 39 6.91 7.73 0.32
N ASN A 40 7.22 8.21 1.53
CA ASN A 40 6.55 7.78 2.76
C ASN A 40 5.39 8.70 3.19
N HIS A 41 5.24 9.86 2.55
CA HIS A 41 4.34 10.95 2.97
C HIS A 41 3.24 11.25 1.95
N GLY A 42 2.86 10.26 1.15
CA GLY A 42 1.83 10.40 0.12
C GLY A 42 1.36 9.07 -0.43
N SER A 43 0.61 9.12 -1.52
CA SER A 43 0.06 7.96 -2.20
C SER A 43 0.16 8.09 -3.72
N GLY A 44 0.15 6.95 -4.45
CA GLY A 44 0.11 6.91 -5.91
C GLY A 44 1.46 7.09 -6.62
N ASP A 45 2.54 7.22 -5.88
CA ASP A 45 3.89 7.41 -6.43
C ASP A 45 4.74 6.14 -6.48
N ALA A 46 4.24 5.03 -5.98
CA ALA A 46 4.95 3.76 -5.99
C ALA A 46 5.42 3.35 -7.39
N VAL A 47 6.67 2.92 -7.48
CA VAL A 47 7.28 2.39 -8.71
C VAL A 47 7.78 0.99 -8.44
N ILE A 48 7.20 0.03 -9.12
CA ILE A 48 7.53 -1.38 -9.02
C ILE A 48 8.68 -1.68 -9.96
N ILE A 49 9.78 -2.20 -9.43
CA ILE A 49 10.93 -2.70 -10.19
C ILE A 49 10.93 -4.22 -10.12
N ARG A 50 10.56 -4.87 -11.22
CA ARG A 50 10.54 -6.34 -11.34
C ARG A 50 11.86 -6.94 -11.81
N ASN A 51 12.74 -6.13 -12.41
CA ASN A 51 14.08 -6.54 -12.83
C ASN A 51 15.01 -5.33 -12.82
N LYS A 52 15.85 -5.23 -11.79
CA LYS A 52 16.84 -4.16 -11.64
C LYS A 52 17.80 -4.07 -12.84
N LYS A 53 18.21 -5.21 -13.36
CA LYS A 53 19.17 -5.29 -14.48
C LYS A 53 18.61 -4.77 -15.79
N ALA A 54 17.29 -4.72 -15.94
CA ALA A 54 16.59 -4.22 -17.11
C ALA A 54 16.23 -2.72 -17.03
N ILE A 55 16.66 -2.01 -15.97
CA ILE A 55 16.38 -0.57 -15.84
C ILE A 55 17.18 0.21 -16.87
N THR A 56 16.49 0.76 -17.85
CA THR A 56 17.08 1.63 -18.88
C THR A 56 17.40 3.02 -18.34
N LEU A 57 18.25 3.78 -19.05
CA LEU A 57 18.52 5.18 -18.72
C LEU A 57 17.22 6.01 -18.72
N ALA A 58 16.33 5.80 -19.69
CA ALA A 58 15.03 6.47 -19.74
C ALA A 58 14.20 6.19 -18.47
N LYS A 59 14.19 4.93 -17.99
CA LYS A 59 13.50 4.57 -16.76
C LYS A 59 14.14 5.20 -15.52
N LYS A 60 15.46 5.35 -15.47
CA LYS A 60 16.14 6.08 -14.38
C LYS A 60 15.75 7.56 -14.35
N ILE A 61 15.63 8.21 -15.52
CA ILE A 61 15.20 9.60 -15.63
C ILE A 61 13.73 9.75 -15.16
N GLU A 62 12.85 8.85 -15.59
CA GLU A 62 11.45 8.81 -15.16
C GLU A 62 11.33 8.66 -13.63
N LEU A 63 12.06 7.70 -13.05
CA LEU A 63 12.14 7.48 -11.61
C LEU A 63 12.57 8.75 -10.88
N LYS A 64 13.67 9.37 -11.32
CA LYS A 64 14.19 10.61 -10.74
C LYS A 64 13.10 11.70 -10.73
N ARG A 65 12.48 11.93 -11.89
CA ARG A 65 11.43 12.95 -12.04
C ARG A 65 10.25 12.68 -11.11
N LYS A 66 9.75 11.44 -11.11
CA LYS A 66 8.59 11.05 -10.31
C LYS A 66 8.87 11.20 -8.82
N LEU A 67 9.96 10.61 -8.32
CA LEU A 67 10.27 10.61 -6.90
C LEU A 67 10.67 12.00 -6.38
N LYS A 68 11.40 12.81 -7.16
CA LYS A 68 11.68 14.21 -6.77
C LYS A 68 10.39 15.02 -6.68
N PHE A 69 9.52 14.92 -7.67
CA PHE A 69 8.22 15.59 -7.64
C PHE A 69 7.39 15.18 -6.41
N SER A 70 7.36 13.88 -6.10
CA SER A 70 6.63 13.38 -4.92
C SER A 70 7.24 13.88 -3.61
N LEU A 71 8.58 13.93 -3.48
CA LEU A 71 9.26 14.46 -2.29
C LEU A 71 8.93 15.94 -2.03
N GLU A 72 8.80 16.73 -3.10
CA GLU A 72 8.53 18.17 -3.04
C GLU A 72 7.04 18.50 -2.91
N THR A 73 6.17 17.49 -3.08
CA THR A 73 4.72 17.68 -3.02
C THR A 73 4.23 17.63 -1.58
N ASP A 74 3.63 18.70 -1.10
CA ASP A 74 2.80 18.65 0.11
C ASP A 74 1.51 17.90 -0.19
N TYR A 75 1.52 16.60 0.09
CA TYR A 75 0.40 15.71 -0.17
C TYR A 75 -0.82 16.07 0.70
N SER A 76 -0.58 16.51 1.92
CA SER A 76 -1.63 16.87 2.87
C SER A 76 -2.48 18.04 2.36
N CYS A 77 -1.84 19.09 1.87
CA CYS A 77 -2.52 20.25 1.29
C CYS A 77 -3.19 19.93 -0.05
N ARG A 78 -2.48 19.18 -0.92
CA ARG A 78 -2.96 18.87 -2.26
C ARG A 78 -4.22 18.03 -2.30
N TYR A 79 -4.34 17.08 -1.37
CA TYR A 79 -5.43 16.09 -1.34
C TYR A 79 -6.31 16.18 -0.10
N CYS A 80 -6.07 17.18 0.77
CA CYS A 80 -6.75 17.38 2.06
C CYS A 80 -6.63 16.19 3.00
N GLU A 81 -5.51 15.44 2.90
CA GLU A 81 -5.22 14.28 3.74
C GLU A 81 -4.26 14.68 4.87
N MET A 82 -4.79 15.37 5.88
CA MET A 82 -4.00 16.04 6.94
C MET A 82 -3.11 15.12 7.77
N HIS A 83 -3.39 13.83 7.80
CA HIS A 83 -2.55 12.84 8.50
C HIS A 83 -1.15 12.65 7.89
N TYR A 84 -0.91 13.18 6.67
CA TYR A 84 0.43 13.21 6.07
C TYR A 84 1.25 14.47 6.41
N LYS A 85 0.63 15.49 7.03
CA LYS A 85 1.24 16.83 7.19
C LYS A 85 2.57 16.82 7.93
N ASP A 86 2.64 16.05 8.99
CA ASP A 86 3.82 16.06 9.88
C ASP A 86 4.81 14.92 9.57
N ILE A 87 4.62 14.24 8.44
CA ILE A 87 5.54 13.18 8.01
C ILE A 87 6.71 13.81 7.27
N SER A 88 7.92 13.66 7.81
CA SER A 88 9.16 14.07 7.13
C SER A 88 9.31 13.29 5.81
N PRO A 89 9.38 13.99 4.65
CA PRO A 89 9.48 13.35 3.34
C PRO A 89 10.74 12.51 3.20
N LYS A 90 10.56 11.25 2.79
CA LYS A 90 11.67 10.32 2.49
C LYS A 90 11.32 9.44 1.30
N ILE A 91 12.33 8.99 0.57
CA ILE A 91 12.20 7.88 -0.38
C ILE A 91 12.47 6.60 0.40
N ILE A 92 11.62 5.60 0.23
CA ILE A 92 11.79 4.29 0.82
C ILE A 92 11.83 3.22 -0.28
N ALA A 93 12.66 2.20 -0.05
CA ALA A 93 12.63 0.97 -0.82
C ALA A 93 12.04 -0.14 0.06
N GLU A 94 11.04 -0.83 -0.45
CA GLU A 94 10.41 -1.98 0.20
C GLU A 94 10.57 -3.24 -0.63
N GLU A 95 10.52 -4.38 0.02
CA GLU A 95 10.51 -5.68 -0.64
C GLU A 95 9.33 -5.78 -1.61
N PHE A 96 9.58 -6.38 -2.76
CA PHE A 96 8.53 -6.67 -3.73
C PHE A 96 7.71 -7.88 -3.26
N ILE A 97 6.40 -7.67 -3.10
CA ILE A 97 5.46 -8.76 -2.80
C ILE A 97 5.09 -9.44 -4.12
N ASP A 98 5.55 -10.68 -4.28
CA ASP A 98 5.21 -11.48 -5.45
C ASP A 98 3.80 -12.09 -5.31
N SER A 99 2.89 -11.61 -6.13
CA SER A 99 1.51 -12.11 -6.23
C SER A 99 1.36 -13.31 -7.19
N ARG A 100 2.47 -13.92 -7.61
CA ARG A 100 2.50 -15.10 -8.49
C ARG A 100 1.71 -14.94 -9.79
N GLY A 101 1.84 -13.76 -10.41
CA GLY A 101 1.23 -13.47 -11.71
C GLY A 101 -0.18 -12.88 -11.67
N SER A 102 -0.80 -12.75 -10.51
CA SER A 102 -2.03 -11.98 -10.30
C SER A 102 -1.73 -10.59 -9.77
N ASP A 103 -2.68 -9.68 -9.81
CA ASP A 103 -2.58 -8.44 -9.06
C ASP A 103 -2.72 -8.70 -7.55
N LEU A 104 -2.08 -7.84 -6.74
CA LEU A 104 -2.27 -7.89 -5.29
C LEU A 104 -3.72 -7.53 -4.95
N VAL A 105 -4.33 -8.36 -4.12
CA VAL A 105 -5.64 -8.08 -3.55
C VAL A 105 -5.46 -7.21 -2.30
N ASP A 106 -6.08 -6.05 -2.28
CA ASP A 106 -6.08 -5.17 -1.11
C ASP A 106 -7.33 -5.41 -0.25
N TYR A 107 -7.11 -5.67 1.03
CA TYR A 107 -8.18 -5.77 2.02
C TYR A 107 -8.17 -4.52 2.90
N LYS A 108 -9.25 -3.73 2.86
CA LYS A 108 -9.39 -2.50 3.63
C LYS A 108 -10.57 -2.62 4.60
N PHE A 109 -10.28 -2.56 5.87
CA PHE A 109 -11.31 -2.68 6.89
C PHE A 109 -11.88 -1.32 7.27
N LEU A 110 -13.21 -1.22 7.33
CA LEU A 110 -13.92 -0.08 7.88
C LEU A 110 -14.15 -0.34 9.36
N CYS A 111 -13.50 0.49 10.17
CA CYS A 111 -13.54 0.37 11.62
C CYS A 111 -14.16 1.63 12.23
N PHE A 112 -14.94 1.44 13.28
CA PHE A 112 -15.49 2.53 14.09
C PHE A 112 -15.20 2.22 15.54
N ASP A 113 -14.49 3.13 16.22
CA ASP A 113 -14.10 2.98 17.62
C ASP A 113 -13.44 1.62 17.94
N GLY A 114 -12.47 1.24 17.13
CA GLY A 114 -11.73 -0.03 17.29
C GLY A 114 -12.49 -1.29 16.88
N VAL A 115 -13.71 -1.16 16.36
CA VAL A 115 -14.54 -2.29 15.92
C VAL A 115 -14.60 -2.35 14.41
N PRO A 116 -14.11 -3.42 13.76
CA PRO A 116 -14.30 -3.63 12.34
C PRO A 116 -15.74 -4.05 12.02
N TYR A 117 -16.29 -3.51 10.93
CA TYR A 117 -17.64 -3.82 10.46
C TYR A 117 -17.67 -4.43 9.08
N TYR A 118 -16.86 -3.89 8.18
CA TYR A 118 -16.84 -4.32 6.78
C TYR A 118 -15.40 -4.40 6.28
N CYS A 119 -15.20 -5.22 5.26
CA CYS A 119 -13.96 -5.32 4.51
C CYS A 119 -14.21 -4.97 3.05
N TRP A 120 -13.55 -3.93 2.55
CA TRP A 120 -13.45 -3.67 1.13
C TRP A 120 -12.34 -4.53 0.54
N VAL A 121 -12.65 -5.21 -0.56
CA VAL A 121 -11.71 -6.04 -1.30
C VAL A 121 -11.50 -5.42 -2.67
N ASP A 122 -10.32 -4.85 -2.88
CA ASP A 122 -9.93 -4.25 -4.15
C ASP A 122 -9.22 -5.29 -5.02
N MET A 123 -9.74 -5.46 -6.24
CA MET A 123 -9.23 -6.38 -7.25
C MET A 123 -8.73 -5.59 -8.47
N ASP A 124 -7.79 -6.18 -9.20
CA ASP A 124 -7.31 -5.66 -10.50
C ASP A 124 -6.89 -4.18 -10.47
N ARG A 125 -6.23 -3.77 -9.38
CA ARG A 125 -5.97 -2.38 -9.04
C ARG A 125 -5.16 -1.61 -10.08
N PHE A 126 -4.33 -2.30 -10.85
CA PHE A 126 -3.47 -1.69 -11.87
C PHE A 126 -4.01 -1.83 -13.30
N THR A 127 -5.15 -2.49 -13.49
CA THR A 127 -5.76 -2.74 -14.78
C THR A 127 -7.21 -2.23 -14.85
N ASN A 128 -8.15 -2.93 -14.27
CA ASN A 128 -9.57 -2.56 -14.22
C ASN A 128 -10.05 -2.61 -12.75
N HIS A 129 -9.64 -1.62 -11.99
CA HIS A 129 -9.88 -1.58 -10.55
C HIS A 129 -11.37 -1.76 -10.21
N THR A 130 -11.67 -2.84 -9.51
CA THR A 130 -13.00 -3.16 -9.00
C THR A 130 -12.96 -3.37 -7.50
N ARG A 131 -14.09 -3.23 -6.83
CA ARG A 131 -14.23 -3.36 -5.39
C ARG A 131 -15.50 -4.10 -5.04
N ASN A 132 -15.40 -5.06 -4.12
CA ASN A 132 -16.55 -5.64 -3.42
C ASN A 132 -16.47 -5.33 -1.93
N VAL A 133 -17.62 -5.27 -1.28
CA VAL A 133 -17.74 -5.06 0.16
C VAL A 133 -18.27 -6.34 0.80
N TYR A 134 -17.60 -6.77 1.86
CA TYR A 134 -17.98 -7.96 2.62
C TYR A 134 -18.22 -7.59 4.09
N ASP A 135 -19.19 -8.25 4.73
CA ASP A 135 -19.27 -8.26 6.19
C ASP A 135 -18.22 -9.19 6.80
N LEU A 136 -18.12 -9.24 8.13
CA LEU A 136 -17.13 -10.09 8.79
C LEU A 136 -17.44 -11.59 8.71
N LYS A 137 -18.63 -11.97 8.24
CA LYS A 137 -19.01 -13.37 7.93
C LYS A 137 -18.70 -13.73 6.48
N TRP A 138 -18.13 -12.80 5.71
CA TRP A 138 -17.80 -12.91 4.29
C TRP A 138 -19.04 -12.91 3.37
N ASN A 139 -20.14 -12.29 3.78
CA ASN A 139 -21.29 -12.06 2.93
C ASN A 139 -21.08 -10.78 2.12
N ILE A 140 -21.23 -10.87 0.80
CA ILE A 140 -21.14 -9.70 -0.08
C ILE A 140 -22.30 -8.74 0.22
N GLN A 141 -21.98 -7.45 0.24
CA GLN A 141 -22.95 -6.40 0.49
C GLN A 141 -23.50 -5.81 -0.81
N ALA A 142 -24.75 -5.39 -0.80
CA ALA A 142 -25.41 -4.80 -1.96
C ALA A 142 -24.92 -3.38 -2.29
N TRP A 143 -24.17 -2.73 -1.39
CA TRP A 143 -23.62 -1.39 -1.58
C TRP A 143 -22.12 -1.44 -1.88
N ASN A 144 -21.62 -0.40 -2.54
CA ASN A 144 -20.21 -0.22 -2.85
C ASN A 144 -19.87 1.27 -2.86
N GLN A 145 -18.60 1.59 -2.87
CA GLN A 145 -18.14 2.96 -3.09
C GLN A 145 -18.40 3.35 -4.55
N ARG A 146 -19.08 4.48 -4.76
CA ARG A 146 -19.61 4.93 -6.06
C ARG A 146 -18.57 4.97 -7.20
N SER A 147 -17.30 5.18 -6.88
CA SER A 147 -16.24 5.33 -7.89
C SER A 147 -15.72 4.02 -8.48
N TYR A 148 -16.11 2.87 -7.91
CA TYR A 148 -15.61 1.57 -8.32
C TYR A 148 -16.74 0.64 -8.75
N GLY A 149 -16.53 -0.07 -9.88
CA GLY A 149 -17.41 -1.16 -10.29
C GLY A 149 -17.25 -2.37 -9.35
N ASN A 150 -18.26 -3.24 -9.34
CA ASN A 150 -18.17 -4.49 -8.60
C ASN A 150 -17.33 -5.50 -9.38
N PHE A 151 -16.48 -6.25 -8.68
CA PHE A 151 -15.84 -7.44 -9.23
C PHE A 151 -16.90 -8.51 -9.46
N LYS A 152 -16.96 -9.04 -10.69
CA LYS A 152 -18.00 -10.02 -11.10
C LYS A 152 -17.62 -11.48 -10.81
N GLY A 153 -16.37 -11.72 -10.41
CA GLY A 153 -15.88 -13.05 -10.05
C GLY A 153 -16.19 -13.41 -8.59
N VAL A 154 -15.84 -14.63 -8.22
CA VAL A 154 -15.87 -15.10 -6.84
C VAL A 154 -14.58 -14.67 -6.14
N VAL A 155 -14.70 -14.09 -4.95
CA VAL A 155 -13.59 -13.80 -4.08
C VAL A 155 -13.70 -14.69 -2.86
N ASP A 156 -12.78 -15.64 -2.73
CA ASP A 156 -12.76 -16.55 -1.59
C ASP A 156 -12.37 -15.80 -0.30
N LYS A 157 -12.97 -16.21 0.82
CA LYS A 157 -12.58 -15.73 2.15
C LYS A 157 -11.10 -16.09 2.40
N PRO A 158 -10.23 -15.13 2.74
CA PRO A 158 -8.85 -15.43 3.08
C PRO A 158 -8.75 -16.44 4.22
N LYS A 159 -7.86 -17.42 4.10
CA LYS A 159 -7.64 -18.42 5.16
C LYS A 159 -7.30 -17.78 6.52
N ASN A 160 -6.60 -16.63 6.47
CA ASN A 160 -6.16 -15.90 7.66
C ASN A 160 -7.11 -14.73 8.01
N PHE A 161 -8.36 -14.73 7.55
CA PHE A 161 -9.26 -13.61 7.75
C PHE A 161 -9.51 -13.28 9.22
N ASP A 162 -9.58 -14.29 10.07
CA ASP A 162 -9.79 -14.09 11.51
C ASP A 162 -8.55 -13.44 12.16
N ILE A 163 -7.34 -13.78 11.70
CA ILE A 163 -6.10 -13.11 12.11
C ILE A 163 -6.11 -11.64 11.65
N MET A 164 -6.56 -11.38 10.40
CA MET A 164 -6.70 -10.01 9.89
C MET A 164 -7.65 -9.19 10.76
N ILE A 165 -8.78 -9.75 11.21
CA ILE A 165 -9.72 -9.09 12.12
C ILE A 165 -9.03 -8.72 13.45
N GLU A 166 -8.28 -9.63 14.05
CA GLU A 166 -7.58 -9.35 15.30
C GLU A 166 -6.49 -8.27 15.16
N ILE A 167 -5.75 -8.28 14.05
CA ILE A 167 -4.78 -7.23 13.70
C ILE A 167 -5.49 -5.88 13.60
N VAL A 168 -6.58 -5.84 12.85
CA VAL A 168 -7.34 -4.59 12.62
C VAL A 168 -7.91 -4.03 13.91
N LYS A 169 -8.46 -4.86 14.80
CA LYS A 169 -8.92 -4.43 16.12
C LYS A 169 -7.81 -3.77 16.94
N LYS A 170 -6.61 -4.35 16.93
CA LYS A 170 -5.46 -3.77 17.64
C LYS A 170 -5.01 -2.45 17.03
N LEU A 171 -5.01 -2.33 15.70
CA LEU A 171 -4.57 -1.14 14.99
C LEU A 171 -5.60 -0.01 15.02
N SER A 172 -6.90 -0.31 15.04
CA SER A 172 -7.96 0.71 15.05
C SER A 172 -8.42 1.15 16.44
N ARG A 173 -7.85 0.58 17.49
CA ARG A 173 -8.17 0.94 18.86
C ARG A 173 -7.59 2.31 19.21
N ASN A 174 -8.45 3.21 19.71
CA ASN A 174 -8.13 4.60 20.07
C ASN A 174 -7.87 5.53 18.86
N PHE A 175 -8.52 5.25 17.73
CA PHE A 175 -8.62 6.17 16.59
C PHE A 175 -10.06 6.54 16.33
#